data_f348a2a0e70c8c3393b4b02dc0df9f03
#
_entry.id   f348a2a0e70c8c3393b4b02dc0df9f03
#
_cell.length_a   1.000
_cell.length_b   1.000
_cell.length_c   1.000
_cell.angle_alpha   90.00
_cell.angle_beta   90.00
_cell.angle_gamma   90.00
#
_symmetry.space_group_name_H-M   'P 1'
#
loop_
_entity.id
_entity.type
_entity.pdbx_description
1 polymer ?
#
loop_
_entity_poly.entity_id
_entity_poly.type
_entity_poly.pdbx_seq_one_letter_code
_entity_poly.pdbx_strand_id
1 'polypeptide(L)'
;MIEHFTVDAFRSIQALSIDSLDRINLIAGDNNCGKTTLLESLMLLRSPDNIANVFRVCNLRSPNNPFLSSASPYESFLSLFPQSISSRELGVRADTAHGTISCHILGEEHKVLLSPDEMLSHSAVRKSYSPDETEADAFSGQIDYDIFSARGRIPLELTAFSRFSGALLRRHEAIPMVYLSPIAHLQGNLINSIIKNDGYKELCIKALQLFDPDITDMLLLKSPISSKPVEYLRHRSLG
;
A
#
# COMPACT_ATOMS: atom_id res chain seq x y z
N MET A 1 -7.95 -15.35 -11.64
CA MET A 1 -6.48 -15.20 -11.83
C MET A 1 -6.28 -14.02 -12.76
N ILE A 2 -5.26 -13.21 -12.55
CA ILE A 2 -4.86 -12.16 -13.49
C ILE A 2 -4.13 -12.84 -14.64
N GLU A 3 -4.52 -12.56 -15.87
CA GLU A 3 -3.97 -13.17 -17.08
C GLU A 3 -3.05 -12.17 -17.81
N HIS A 4 -3.45 -10.91 -17.77
CA HIS A 4 -2.73 -9.80 -18.40
C HIS A 4 -2.71 -8.61 -17.44
N PHE A 5 -1.59 -7.91 -17.37
CA PHE A 5 -1.43 -6.75 -16.50
C PHE A 5 -0.69 -5.62 -17.19
N THR A 6 -1.26 -4.42 -17.16
CA THR A 6 -0.65 -3.21 -17.71
C THR A 6 -0.53 -2.11 -16.67
N VAL A 7 0.55 -1.37 -16.78
CA VAL A 7 0.81 -0.13 -16.04
C VAL A 7 1.06 0.95 -17.08
N ASP A 8 0.18 1.93 -17.19
CA ASP A 8 0.36 3.05 -18.10
C ASP A 8 1.33 4.08 -17.53
N ALA A 9 1.17 4.40 -16.25
CA ALA A 9 2.11 5.22 -15.50
C ALA A 9 1.95 4.93 -14.00
N PHE A 10 3.06 4.69 -13.30
CA PHE A 10 3.06 4.55 -11.84
C PHE A 10 4.47 4.74 -11.29
N ARG A 11 4.69 5.79 -10.51
CA ARG A 11 6.02 6.14 -9.96
C ARG A 11 7.08 6.24 -11.08
N SER A 12 8.05 5.32 -11.09
CA SER A 12 9.12 5.25 -12.10
C SER A 12 8.74 4.45 -13.34
N ILE A 13 7.63 3.73 -13.35
CA ILE A 13 7.15 2.97 -14.51
C ILE A 13 6.33 3.92 -15.38
N GLN A 14 6.73 4.07 -16.64
CA GLN A 14 6.02 4.92 -17.63
C GLN A 14 5.04 4.12 -18.47
N ALA A 15 5.45 2.93 -18.90
CA ALA A 15 4.59 1.98 -19.59
C ALA A 15 5.16 0.57 -19.43
N LEU A 16 4.31 -0.37 -19.03
CA LEU A 16 4.68 -1.77 -18.90
C LEU A 16 3.47 -2.65 -19.20
N SER A 17 3.68 -3.69 -19.99
CA SER A 17 2.69 -4.73 -20.23
C SER A 17 3.30 -6.09 -19.91
N ILE A 18 2.56 -6.91 -19.20
CA ILE A 18 2.91 -8.28 -18.85
C ILE A 18 1.79 -9.19 -19.33
N ASP A 19 2.13 -10.03 -20.27
CA ASP A 19 1.23 -11.00 -20.85
C ASP A 19 1.44 -12.39 -20.21
N SER A 20 0.40 -13.18 -20.19
CA SER A 20 0.48 -14.60 -19.79
C SER A 20 0.99 -14.83 -18.37
N LEU A 21 0.38 -14.10 -17.40
CA LEU A 21 0.63 -14.35 -15.98
C LEU A 21 0.07 -15.74 -15.57
N ASP A 22 0.85 -16.46 -14.80
CA ASP A 22 0.50 -17.79 -14.27
C ASP A 22 0.30 -17.75 -12.74
N ARG A 23 0.12 -18.92 -12.13
CA ARG A 23 -0.06 -19.08 -10.67
C ARG A 23 1.15 -18.62 -9.87
N ILE A 24 2.35 -18.79 -10.43
CA ILE A 24 3.61 -18.34 -9.83
C ILE A 24 4.37 -17.56 -10.89
N ASN A 25 4.70 -16.32 -10.57
CA ASN A 25 5.46 -15.45 -11.45
C ASN A 25 6.69 -14.95 -10.70
N LEU A 26 7.86 -15.09 -11.30
CA LEU A 26 9.12 -14.61 -10.74
C LEU A 26 9.54 -13.31 -11.45
N ILE A 27 9.66 -12.24 -10.68
CA ILE A 27 10.14 -10.94 -11.16
C ILE A 27 11.59 -10.80 -10.76
N ALA A 28 12.50 -10.85 -11.72
CA ALA A 28 13.94 -10.69 -11.54
C ALA A 28 14.46 -9.47 -12.27
N GLY A 29 15.60 -8.97 -11.85
CA GLY A 29 16.28 -7.80 -12.46
C GLY A 29 17.19 -7.09 -11.47
N ASP A 30 17.93 -6.11 -11.95
CA ASP A 30 18.86 -5.31 -11.16
C ASP A 30 18.20 -4.51 -10.04
N ASN A 31 19.01 -4.04 -9.09
CA ASN A 31 18.49 -3.15 -8.05
C ASN A 31 17.97 -1.85 -8.68
N ASN A 32 16.88 -1.34 -8.13
CA ASN A 32 16.17 -0.14 -8.59
C ASN A 32 15.53 -0.22 -10.00
N CYS A 33 15.43 -1.41 -10.62
CA CYS A 33 14.75 -1.57 -11.92
C CYS A 33 13.21 -1.56 -11.83
N GLY A 34 12.62 -1.31 -10.66
CA GLY A 34 11.16 -1.16 -10.51
C GLY A 34 10.40 -2.40 -10.06
N LYS A 35 11.05 -3.51 -9.67
CA LYS A 35 10.37 -4.75 -9.21
C LYS A 35 9.33 -4.49 -8.10
N THR A 36 9.74 -3.77 -7.07
CA THR A 36 8.84 -3.41 -5.96
C THR A 36 7.72 -2.48 -6.43
N THR A 37 8.05 -1.52 -7.30
CA THR A 37 7.08 -0.59 -7.88
C THR A 37 5.99 -1.33 -8.65
N LEU A 38 6.35 -2.37 -9.40
CA LEU A 38 5.41 -3.22 -10.11
C LEU A 38 4.46 -3.96 -9.16
N LEU A 39 4.98 -4.55 -8.07
CA LEU A 39 4.16 -5.21 -7.07
C LEU A 39 3.24 -4.22 -6.33
N GLU A 40 3.72 -3.00 -6.07
CA GLU A 40 2.91 -1.94 -5.45
C GLU A 40 1.78 -1.47 -6.38
N SER A 41 2.04 -1.37 -7.69
CA SER A 41 0.99 -0.96 -8.65
C SER A 41 -0.16 -1.96 -8.72
N LEU A 42 0.12 -3.26 -8.61
CA LEU A 42 -0.91 -4.29 -8.51
C LEU A 42 -1.87 -4.05 -7.34
N MET A 43 -1.37 -3.52 -6.21
CA MET A 43 -2.19 -3.28 -5.02
C MET A 43 -3.27 -2.20 -5.22
N LEU A 44 -3.17 -1.35 -6.26
CA LEU A 44 -4.25 -0.43 -6.61
C LEU A 44 -5.51 -1.17 -7.05
N LEU A 45 -5.35 -2.34 -7.69
CA LEU A 45 -6.48 -3.16 -8.16
C LEU A 45 -7.21 -3.93 -7.05
N ARG A 46 -6.68 -3.92 -5.82
CA ARG A 46 -7.35 -4.57 -4.69
C ARG A 46 -8.74 -3.98 -4.42
N SER A 47 -8.85 -2.65 -4.45
CA SER A 47 -10.10 -1.90 -4.29
C SER A 47 -9.99 -0.59 -5.06
N PRO A 48 -10.14 -0.61 -6.40
CA PRO A 48 -9.94 0.57 -7.23
C PRO A 48 -10.97 1.67 -6.97
N ASP A 49 -12.14 1.30 -6.45
CA ASP A 49 -13.25 2.17 -6.05
C ASP A 49 -13.06 2.79 -4.64
N ASN A 50 -11.88 2.65 -4.03
CA ASN A 50 -11.66 3.07 -2.67
C ASN A 50 -10.40 3.92 -2.51
N ILE A 51 -10.59 5.21 -2.27
CA ILE A 51 -9.49 6.17 -2.03
C ILE A 51 -8.56 5.72 -0.88
N ALA A 52 -9.10 5.06 0.15
CA ALA A 52 -8.28 4.55 1.25
C ALA A 52 -7.30 3.45 0.78
N ASN A 53 -7.61 2.72 -0.30
CA ASN A 53 -6.69 1.78 -0.89
C ASN A 53 -5.52 2.49 -1.57
N VAL A 54 -5.78 3.61 -2.26
CA VAL A 54 -4.73 4.46 -2.85
C VAL A 54 -3.75 4.92 -1.78
N PHE A 55 -4.25 5.44 -0.65
CA PHE A 55 -3.39 5.85 0.48
C PHE A 55 -2.68 4.70 1.16
N ARG A 56 -3.27 3.51 1.19
CA ARG A 56 -2.56 2.31 1.64
C ARG A 56 -1.36 2.02 0.76
N VAL A 57 -1.52 2.14 -0.57
CA VAL A 57 -0.41 1.96 -1.53
C VAL A 57 0.67 3.02 -1.35
N CYS A 58 0.31 4.28 -1.09
CA CYS A 58 1.28 5.33 -0.74
C CYS A 58 2.20 4.92 0.41
N ASN A 59 1.64 4.26 1.42
CA ASN A 59 2.33 3.92 2.67
C ASN A 59 2.99 2.53 2.67
N LEU A 60 2.96 1.76 1.58
CA LEU A 60 3.57 0.43 1.54
C LEU A 60 5.09 0.43 1.83
N ARG A 61 5.78 1.52 1.48
CA ARG A 61 7.23 1.69 1.72
C ARG A 61 7.58 2.24 3.10
N SER A 62 6.61 2.83 3.79
CA SER A 62 6.82 3.49 5.09
C SER A 62 5.94 2.86 6.18
N PRO A 63 6.00 1.53 6.38
CA PRO A 63 5.15 0.90 7.36
C PRO A 63 5.60 1.29 8.77
N ASN A 64 4.80 2.13 9.43
CA ASN A 64 4.91 2.41 10.87
C ASN A 64 6.29 2.84 11.41
N ASN A 65 7.14 3.43 10.60
CA ASN A 65 8.34 4.06 11.11
C ASN A 65 8.03 5.53 11.43
N PRO A 66 7.84 5.89 12.71
CA PRO A 66 7.56 7.26 13.12
C PRO A 66 8.70 8.24 12.75
N PHE A 67 9.88 7.74 12.43
CA PHE A 67 11.02 8.53 12.01
C PHE A 67 11.12 8.74 10.49
N LEU A 68 10.40 7.93 9.68
CA LEU A 68 10.38 8.04 8.22
C LEU A 68 9.06 8.61 7.67
N SER A 69 8.03 8.75 8.49
CA SER A 69 6.74 9.31 8.09
C SER A 69 6.71 10.85 8.20
N SER A 70 7.77 11.52 7.77
CA SER A 70 7.78 12.99 7.70
C SER A 70 7.02 13.55 6.49
N ALA A 71 6.76 12.71 5.49
CA ALA A 71 5.98 13.10 4.33
C ALA A 71 4.49 13.25 4.70
N SER A 72 3.88 14.35 4.29
CA SER A 72 2.45 14.54 4.42
C SER A 72 1.70 13.48 3.60
N PRO A 73 0.44 13.15 3.91
CA PRO A 73 -0.39 12.29 3.07
C PRO A 73 -0.46 12.78 1.62
N TYR A 74 -0.48 14.10 1.42
CA TYR A 74 -0.46 14.76 0.12
C TYR A 74 0.82 14.43 -0.66
N GLU A 75 2.00 14.64 -0.07
CA GLU A 75 3.29 14.33 -0.71
C GLU A 75 3.42 12.83 -1.00
N SER A 76 2.95 11.98 -0.08
CA SER A 76 2.93 10.54 -0.27
C SER A 76 2.06 10.14 -1.46
N PHE A 77 0.90 10.80 -1.63
CA PHE A 77 0.02 10.62 -2.77
C PHE A 77 0.69 11.07 -4.07
N LEU A 78 1.27 12.27 -4.11
CA LEU A 78 1.98 12.78 -5.29
C LEU A 78 3.14 11.87 -5.71
N SER A 79 3.76 11.16 -4.78
CA SER A 79 4.83 10.19 -5.07
C SER A 79 4.38 9.00 -5.91
N LEU A 80 3.09 8.77 -6.11
CA LEU A 80 2.57 7.72 -6.98
C LEU A 80 2.69 8.08 -8.46
N PHE A 81 2.74 9.36 -8.79
CA PHE A 81 2.82 9.84 -10.17
C PHE A 81 4.27 9.91 -10.65
N PRO A 82 4.51 9.75 -11.97
CA PRO A 82 5.80 10.06 -12.57
C PRO A 82 6.18 11.53 -12.36
N GLN A 83 7.44 11.78 -12.02
CA GLN A 83 7.91 13.14 -11.69
C GLN A 83 8.06 14.08 -12.89
N SER A 84 7.93 13.57 -14.11
CA SER A 84 8.33 14.27 -15.34
C SER A 84 7.19 14.98 -16.09
N ILE A 85 5.95 14.96 -15.59
CA ILE A 85 4.79 15.41 -16.34
C ILE A 85 4.00 16.42 -15.49
N SER A 86 3.57 17.53 -16.10
CA SER A 86 2.77 18.59 -15.46
C SER A 86 1.33 18.13 -15.15
N SER A 87 0.76 17.24 -15.95
CA SER A 87 -0.49 16.56 -15.66
C SER A 87 -0.20 15.31 -14.81
N ARG A 88 -0.89 15.18 -13.69
CA ARG A 88 -0.77 14.01 -12.80
C ARG A 88 -1.72 12.93 -13.31
N GLU A 89 -1.12 11.90 -13.91
CA GLU A 89 -1.85 10.76 -14.44
C GLU A 89 -1.14 9.47 -14.05
N LEU A 90 -1.90 8.48 -13.59
CA LEU A 90 -1.45 7.12 -13.39
C LEU A 90 -2.55 6.14 -13.77
N GLY A 91 -2.19 4.99 -14.28
CA GLY A 91 -3.12 3.97 -14.70
C GLY A 91 -2.57 2.57 -14.48
N VAL A 92 -3.43 1.68 -13.98
CA VAL A 92 -3.16 0.25 -13.87
C VAL A 92 -4.40 -0.52 -14.29
N ARG A 93 -4.19 -1.61 -15.01
CA ARG A 93 -5.25 -2.47 -15.51
C ARG A 93 -4.84 -3.94 -15.46
N ALA A 94 -5.78 -4.80 -15.14
CA ALA A 94 -5.61 -6.24 -15.26
C ALA A 94 -6.83 -6.86 -15.95
N ASP A 95 -6.57 -7.82 -16.82
CA ASP A 95 -7.60 -8.66 -17.39
C ASP A 95 -7.59 -10.03 -16.67
N THR A 96 -8.78 -10.51 -16.36
CA THR A 96 -9.02 -11.76 -15.63
C THR A 96 -10.10 -12.56 -16.35
N ALA A 97 -10.25 -13.84 -16.02
CA ALA A 97 -11.35 -14.67 -16.51
C ALA A 97 -12.75 -14.11 -16.20
N HIS A 98 -12.87 -13.19 -15.24
CA HIS A 98 -14.15 -12.56 -14.85
C HIS A 98 -14.37 -11.18 -15.47
N GLY A 99 -13.43 -10.68 -16.25
CA GLY A 99 -13.44 -9.36 -16.86
C GLY A 99 -12.26 -8.48 -16.46
N THR A 100 -12.32 -7.24 -16.88
CA THR A 100 -11.29 -6.25 -16.62
C THR A 100 -11.47 -5.60 -15.24
N ILE A 101 -10.36 -5.29 -14.60
CA ILE A 101 -10.30 -4.43 -13.43
C ILE A 101 -9.25 -3.35 -13.68
N SER A 102 -9.57 -2.09 -13.40
CA SER A 102 -8.67 -0.96 -13.62
C SER A 102 -8.83 0.12 -12.56
N CYS A 103 -7.76 0.87 -12.36
CA CYS A 103 -7.72 2.09 -11.56
C CYS A 103 -6.92 3.13 -12.35
N HIS A 104 -7.57 4.23 -12.68
CA HIS A 104 -6.95 5.34 -13.39
C HIS A 104 -7.19 6.63 -12.59
N ILE A 105 -6.13 7.33 -12.22
CA ILE A 105 -6.19 8.58 -11.47
C ILE A 105 -5.62 9.67 -12.35
N LEU A 106 -6.39 10.74 -12.53
CA LEU A 106 -5.97 11.90 -13.30
C LEU A 106 -6.38 13.18 -12.57
N GLY A 107 -5.57 14.21 -12.70
CA GLY A 107 -5.84 15.52 -12.09
C GLY A 107 -4.68 16.47 -12.22
N GLU A 108 -4.82 17.62 -11.56
CA GLU A 108 -3.89 18.73 -11.63
C GLU A 108 -3.55 19.26 -10.24
N GLU A 109 -2.32 19.70 -10.08
CA GLU A 109 -1.88 20.44 -8.90
C GLU A 109 -2.17 21.92 -9.11
N HIS A 110 -2.67 22.56 -8.05
CA HIS A 110 -2.95 23.99 -8.02
C HIS A 110 -2.78 24.52 -6.61
N LYS A 111 -2.91 25.83 -6.44
CA LYS A 111 -2.85 26.46 -5.13
C LYS A 111 -4.24 26.91 -4.70
N VAL A 112 -4.53 26.73 -3.42
CA VAL A 112 -5.79 27.18 -2.80
C VAL A 112 -5.47 28.05 -1.60
N LEU A 113 -6.34 29.02 -1.33
CA LEU A 113 -6.33 29.78 -0.10
C LEU A 113 -7.22 29.08 0.91
N LEU A 114 -6.65 28.67 2.03
CA LEU A 114 -7.38 28.02 3.11
C LEU A 114 -7.62 29.01 4.25
N SER A 115 -8.87 29.07 4.71
CA SER A 115 -9.23 29.79 5.90
C SER A 115 -8.67 29.11 7.17
N PRO A 116 -8.49 29.84 8.27
CA PRO A 116 -8.05 29.25 9.55
C PRO A 116 -8.94 28.11 10.04
N ASP A 117 -10.25 28.16 9.80
CA ASP A 117 -11.19 27.11 10.20
C ASP A 117 -11.03 25.83 9.36
N GLU A 118 -10.78 25.95 8.07
CA GLU A 118 -10.45 24.82 7.17
C GLU A 118 -9.13 24.18 7.58
N MET A 119 -8.12 24.97 7.90
CA MET A 119 -6.84 24.46 8.40
C MET A 119 -6.99 23.71 9.73
N LEU A 120 -7.84 24.17 10.64
CA LEU A 120 -8.12 23.51 11.92
C LEU A 120 -8.88 22.20 11.75
N SER A 121 -9.80 22.13 10.80
CA SER A 121 -10.53 20.90 10.48
C SER A 121 -9.59 19.82 9.90
N HIS A 122 -8.52 20.23 9.26
CA HIS A 122 -7.52 19.37 8.62
C HIS A 122 -6.24 19.16 9.45
N SER A 123 -5.97 19.96 10.49
CA SER A 123 -4.72 19.90 11.28
C SER A 123 -4.90 19.36 12.70
N ALA A 124 -4.12 18.37 13.16
CA ALA A 124 -4.02 17.95 14.57
C ALA A 124 -2.94 18.75 15.33
N VAL A 125 -2.19 19.61 14.66
CA VAL A 125 -1.11 20.37 15.29
C VAL A 125 -1.63 21.76 15.64
N ARG A 126 -1.98 21.95 16.90
CA ARG A 126 -2.38 23.25 17.49
C ARG A 126 -1.23 24.26 17.59
N LYS A 127 -0.19 24.18 16.75
CA LYS A 127 0.95 25.08 16.83
C LYS A 127 1.04 25.99 15.62
N SER A 128 0.92 27.26 15.90
CA SER A 128 0.99 28.45 15.03
C SER A 128 -0.34 28.85 14.41
N TYR A 129 -1.10 29.62 15.15
CA TYR A 129 -2.23 30.38 14.66
C TYR A 129 -1.67 31.52 13.80
N SER A 130 -1.84 31.44 12.49
CA SER A 130 -1.82 32.63 11.65
C SER A 130 -3.29 33.04 11.47
N PRO A 131 -3.65 34.29 11.81
CA PRO A 131 -5.03 34.77 11.66
C PRO A 131 -5.42 35.01 10.19
N ASP A 132 -4.47 34.87 9.27
CA ASP A 132 -4.64 35.16 7.85
C ASP A 132 -4.83 33.87 7.04
N GLU A 133 -5.46 34.00 5.88
CA GLU A 133 -5.57 32.97 4.88
C GLU A 133 -4.16 32.48 4.48
N THR A 134 -4.00 31.18 4.37
CA THR A 134 -2.73 30.55 4.02
C THR A 134 -2.83 29.87 2.67
N GLU A 135 -1.91 30.20 1.78
CA GLU A 135 -1.77 29.51 0.50
C GLU A 135 -1.27 28.08 0.73
N ALA A 136 -1.97 27.10 0.17
CA ALA A 136 -1.65 25.69 0.27
C ALA A 136 -1.66 25.03 -1.09
N ASP A 137 -0.76 24.05 -1.27
CA ASP A 137 -0.78 23.21 -2.45
C ASP A 137 -1.96 22.23 -2.37
N ALA A 138 -2.64 22.06 -3.49
CA ALA A 138 -3.81 21.21 -3.63
C ALA A 138 -3.74 20.37 -4.92
N PHE A 139 -4.46 19.28 -4.91
CA PHE A 139 -4.70 18.44 -6.08
C PHE A 139 -6.20 18.28 -6.26
N SER A 140 -6.67 18.55 -7.47
CA SER A 140 -8.05 18.27 -7.88
C SER A 140 -8.05 17.31 -9.05
N GLY A 141 -8.85 16.25 -8.95
CA GLY A 141 -8.87 15.21 -9.95
C GLY A 141 -9.96 14.18 -9.72
N GLN A 142 -9.76 13.02 -10.27
CA GLN A 142 -10.70 11.91 -10.15
C GLN A 142 -10.01 10.55 -10.23
N ILE A 143 -10.69 9.54 -9.71
CA ILE A 143 -10.38 8.14 -9.88
C ILE A 143 -11.44 7.54 -10.79
N ASP A 144 -11.08 7.14 -12.00
CA ASP A 144 -11.91 6.32 -12.87
C ASP A 144 -11.55 4.85 -12.63
N TYR A 145 -12.57 3.99 -12.45
CA TYR A 145 -12.35 2.58 -12.16
C TYR A 145 -13.29 1.67 -12.93
N ASP A 146 -12.78 0.50 -13.28
CA ASP A 146 -13.56 -0.65 -13.72
C ASP A 146 -13.37 -1.78 -12.70
N ILE A 147 -14.47 -2.44 -12.32
CA ILE A 147 -14.48 -3.67 -11.52
C ILE A 147 -15.40 -4.65 -12.25
N PHE A 148 -14.81 -5.44 -13.13
CA PHE A 148 -15.50 -6.39 -14.01
C PHE A 148 -16.55 -5.69 -14.89
N SER A 149 -17.83 -5.79 -14.51
CA SER A 149 -18.95 -5.15 -15.23
C SER A 149 -19.34 -3.78 -14.66
N ALA A 150 -18.83 -3.40 -13.50
CA ALA A 150 -19.14 -2.13 -12.85
C ALA A 150 -18.08 -1.08 -13.20
N ARG A 151 -18.53 0.11 -13.58
CA ARG A 151 -17.68 1.27 -13.84
C ARG A 151 -18.11 2.44 -13.00
N GLY A 152 -17.18 3.23 -12.58
CA GLY A 152 -17.49 4.42 -11.80
C GLY A 152 -16.39 5.45 -11.80
N ARG A 153 -16.72 6.58 -11.19
CA ARG A 153 -15.86 7.73 -11.02
C ARG A 153 -15.98 8.28 -9.61
N ILE A 154 -14.87 8.62 -9.00
CA ILE A 154 -14.81 9.22 -7.66
C ILE A 154 -14.05 10.54 -7.81
N PRO A 155 -14.64 11.68 -7.45
CA PRO A 155 -13.90 12.93 -7.38
C PRO A 155 -12.86 12.86 -6.26
N LEU A 156 -11.73 13.50 -6.49
CA LEU A 156 -10.60 13.49 -5.59
C LEU A 156 -10.10 14.93 -5.38
N GLU A 157 -10.23 15.41 -4.16
CA GLU A 157 -9.69 16.71 -3.75
C GLU A 157 -8.81 16.53 -2.52
N LEU A 158 -7.57 16.98 -2.61
CA LEU A 158 -6.56 16.86 -1.58
C LEU A 158 -5.84 18.19 -1.41
N THR A 159 -5.52 18.53 -0.19
CA THR A 159 -4.64 19.65 0.12
C THR A 159 -3.44 19.16 0.93
N ALA A 160 -2.40 19.95 1.01
CA ALA A 160 -1.23 19.66 1.83
C ALA A 160 -1.58 19.39 3.31
N PHE A 161 -2.76 19.86 3.76
CA PHE A 161 -3.29 19.68 5.11
C PHE A 161 -4.30 18.52 5.22
N SER A 162 -4.70 17.91 4.11
CA SER A 162 -5.68 16.81 4.11
C SER A 162 -5.24 15.65 4.99
N ARG A 163 -6.21 15.11 5.75
CA ARG A 163 -6.02 13.94 6.61
C ARG A 163 -7.01 12.85 6.23
N PHE A 164 -6.52 11.66 6.23
CA PHE A 164 -7.39 10.51 6.01
C PHE A 164 -7.66 9.81 7.33
N SER A 165 -8.92 9.86 7.78
CA SER A 165 -9.35 9.04 8.89
C SER A 165 -9.56 7.60 8.42
N GLY A 166 -9.16 6.63 9.24
CA GLY A 166 -9.34 5.20 8.93
C GLY A 166 -10.80 4.75 8.76
N ALA A 167 -11.78 5.66 8.98
CA ALA A 167 -13.22 5.40 8.81
C ALA A 167 -13.66 5.20 7.34
N LEU A 168 -12.84 5.63 6.37
CA LEU A 168 -13.08 5.42 4.94
C LEU A 168 -12.77 3.99 4.45
N LEU A 169 -12.38 3.09 5.35
CA LEU A 169 -12.05 1.70 5.03
C LEU A 169 -13.33 0.88 4.76
N ARG A 170 -13.94 1.04 3.60
CA ARG A 170 -14.85 0.02 3.09
C ARG A 170 -14.04 -1.25 2.88
N ARG A 171 -14.53 -2.36 3.43
CA ARG A 171 -13.84 -3.67 3.38
C ARG A 171 -14.10 -4.46 2.09
N HIS A 172 -14.67 -3.84 1.07
CA HIS A 172 -14.93 -4.54 -0.17
C HIS A 172 -13.63 -4.60 -0.99
N GLU A 173 -13.13 -5.80 -1.22
CA GLU A 173 -11.98 -6.05 -2.07
C GLU A 173 -12.49 -6.62 -3.40
N ALA A 174 -12.16 -5.96 -4.50
CA ALA A 174 -12.49 -6.44 -5.84
C ALA A 174 -11.67 -7.70 -6.17
N ILE A 175 -10.40 -7.68 -5.80
CA ILE A 175 -9.51 -8.86 -5.83
C ILE A 175 -8.84 -8.98 -4.45
N PRO A 176 -8.96 -10.14 -3.77
CA PRO A 176 -8.24 -10.36 -2.52
C PRO A 176 -6.74 -10.41 -2.81
N MET A 177 -6.00 -9.45 -2.26
CA MET A 177 -4.55 -9.31 -2.43
C MET A 177 -3.87 -9.06 -1.11
N VAL A 178 -2.71 -9.66 -0.92
CA VAL A 178 -1.82 -9.43 0.22
C VAL A 178 -0.44 -9.04 -0.29
N TYR A 179 0.03 -7.89 0.16
CA TYR A 179 1.41 -7.44 -0.09
C TYR A 179 2.28 -7.81 1.11
N LEU A 180 3.30 -8.62 0.87
CA LEU A 180 4.31 -8.95 1.86
C LEU A 180 5.55 -8.08 1.61
N SER A 181 5.70 -7.05 2.42
CA SER A 181 6.88 -6.17 2.38
C SER A 181 8.14 -6.95 2.76
N PRO A 182 9.30 -6.66 2.15
CA PRO A 182 10.59 -7.23 2.57
C PRO A 182 10.90 -7.05 4.07
N ILE A 183 10.31 -6.03 4.69
CA ILE A 183 10.46 -5.73 6.12
C ILE A 183 9.25 -6.14 6.96
N ALA A 184 8.31 -6.89 6.39
CA ALA A 184 7.09 -7.34 7.11
C ALA A 184 7.43 -8.17 8.35
N HIS A 185 8.53 -8.91 8.33
CA HIS A 185 9.04 -9.68 9.46
C HIS A 185 9.41 -8.81 10.68
N LEU A 186 9.76 -7.53 10.47
CA LEU A 186 10.07 -6.60 11.56
C LEU A 186 8.80 -6.06 12.23
N GLN A 187 7.63 -6.28 11.67
CA GLN A 187 6.37 -5.71 12.16
C GLN A 187 5.60 -6.62 13.12
N GLY A 188 5.99 -7.88 13.25
CA GLY A 188 5.49 -8.84 14.24
C GLY A 188 4.01 -9.26 14.13
N ASN A 189 3.22 -8.65 13.24
CA ASN A 189 1.78 -8.87 13.20
C ASN A 189 1.37 -10.17 12.48
N LEU A 190 2.13 -10.58 11.47
CA LEU A 190 1.84 -11.79 10.70
C LEU A 190 2.03 -13.05 11.53
N ILE A 191 3.10 -13.13 12.28
CA ILE A 191 3.45 -14.29 13.11
C ILE A 191 2.46 -14.48 14.24
N ASN A 192 1.98 -13.39 14.84
CA ASN A 192 0.90 -13.44 15.84
C ASN A 192 -0.37 -14.13 15.31
N SER A 193 -0.73 -13.90 14.06
CA SER A 193 -1.91 -14.52 13.45
C SER A 193 -1.67 -16.00 13.13
N ILE A 194 -0.46 -16.36 12.74
CA ILE A 194 -0.05 -17.74 12.44
C ILE A 194 -0.03 -18.57 13.72
N ILE A 195 0.62 -18.07 14.79
CA ILE A 195 0.80 -18.81 16.04
C ILE A 195 -0.54 -19.02 16.77
N LYS A 196 -1.52 -18.12 16.60
CA LYS A 196 -2.86 -18.25 17.19
C LYS A 196 -3.74 -19.30 16.52
N ASN A 197 -3.34 -19.80 15.35
CA ASN A 197 -4.08 -20.81 14.62
C ASN A 197 -3.21 -22.06 14.44
N ASP A 198 -3.55 -23.15 15.14
CA ASP A 198 -2.75 -24.36 15.15
C ASP A 198 -2.52 -24.95 13.75
N GLY A 199 -3.52 -24.89 12.86
CA GLY A 199 -3.38 -25.37 11.48
C GLY A 199 -2.38 -24.55 10.67
N TYR A 200 -2.39 -23.23 10.81
CA TYR A 200 -1.41 -22.34 10.15
C TYR A 200 -0.03 -22.51 10.75
N LYS A 201 0.07 -22.66 12.06
CA LYS A 201 1.32 -22.91 12.77
C LYS A 201 1.99 -24.20 12.25
N GLU A 202 1.23 -25.30 12.18
CA GLU A 202 1.72 -26.58 11.69
C GLU A 202 2.20 -26.50 10.23
N LEU A 203 1.45 -25.83 9.36
CA LEU A 203 1.86 -25.61 7.95
C LEU A 203 3.15 -24.80 7.86
N CYS A 204 3.30 -23.76 8.68
CA CYS A 204 4.51 -22.95 8.72
C CYS A 204 5.72 -23.77 9.20
N ILE A 205 5.56 -24.59 10.24
CA ILE A 205 6.62 -25.47 10.73
C ILE A 205 7.03 -26.45 9.63
N LYS A 206 6.08 -27.08 8.96
CA LYS A 206 6.38 -27.97 7.81
C LYS A 206 7.12 -27.27 6.68
N ALA A 207 6.74 -26.03 6.37
CA ALA A 207 7.43 -25.23 5.36
C ALA A 207 8.87 -24.87 5.79
N LEU A 208 9.08 -24.51 7.05
CA LEU A 208 10.40 -24.23 7.59
C LEU A 208 11.29 -25.48 7.62
N GLN A 209 10.72 -26.65 7.89
CA GLN A 209 11.43 -27.93 7.90
C GLN A 209 11.95 -28.35 6.52
N LEU A 210 11.48 -27.73 5.43
CA LEU A 210 12.10 -27.91 4.10
C LEU A 210 13.50 -27.29 4.01
N PHE A 211 13.77 -26.29 4.83
CA PHE A 211 15.07 -25.59 4.89
C PHE A 211 15.92 -26.08 6.06
N ASP A 212 15.29 -26.37 7.19
CA ASP A 212 15.93 -26.83 8.41
C ASP A 212 15.03 -27.86 9.13
N PRO A 213 15.32 -29.18 8.94
CA PRO A 213 14.50 -30.27 9.49
C PRO A 213 14.44 -30.32 11.02
N ASP A 214 15.37 -29.64 11.68
CA ASP A 214 15.46 -29.63 13.14
C ASP A 214 14.59 -28.58 13.81
N ILE A 215 13.91 -27.72 13.05
CA ILE A 215 12.88 -26.80 13.60
C ILE A 215 11.69 -27.61 14.07
N THR A 216 11.35 -27.46 15.36
CA THR A 216 10.29 -28.25 16.00
C THR A 216 9.08 -27.42 16.41
N ASP A 217 9.26 -26.11 16.63
CA ASP A 217 8.16 -25.25 17.08
C ASP A 217 8.42 -23.76 16.77
N MET A 218 7.33 -22.97 16.79
CA MET A 218 7.33 -21.51 16.71
C MET A 218 6.68 -20.96 17.99
N LEU A 219 7.38 -20.07 18.67
CA LEU A 219 6.96 -19.52 19.95
C LEU A 219 6.98 -18.00 19.95
N LEU A 220 6.04 -17.40 20.69
CA LEU A 220 6.08 -16.00 21.06
C LEU A 220 6.43 -15.90 22.54
N LEU A 221 7.58 -15.35 22.84
CA LEU A 221 8.04 -15.16 24.21
C LEU A 221 8.10 -13.66 24.55
N LYS A 222 7.81 -13.33 25.80
CA LYS A 222 8.03 -11.98 26.29
C LYS A 222 9.52 -11.70 26.31
N SER A 223 9.93 -10.61 25.65
CA SER A 223 11.29 -10.11 25.78
C SER A 223 11.50 -9.54 27.20
N PRO A 224 12.60 -9.86 27.87
CA PRO A 224 12.93 -9.24 29.15
C PRO A 224 13.25 -7.74 29.05
N ILE A 225 13.54 -7.25 27.83
CA ILE A 225 13.98 -5.88 27.56
C ILE A 225 12.88 -5.05 26.89
N SER A 226 11.89 -5.68 26.26
CA SER A 226 10.82 -5.01 25.48
C SER A 226 9.46 -5.49 25.93
N SER A 227 8.47 -4.58 25.95
CA SER A 227 7.06 -4.94 26.17
C SER A 227 6.46 -5.72 24.99
N LYS A 228 7.13 -5.78 23.85
CA LYS A 228 6.66 -6.51 22.67
C LYS A 228 7.14 -7.97 22.73
N PRO A 229 6.26 -8.92 22.39
CA PRO A 229 6.67 -10.31 22.27
C PRO A 229 7.69 -10.45 21.12
N VAL A 230 8.66 -11.33 21.31
CA VAL A 230 9.68 -11.69 20.33
C VAL A 230 9.42 -13.12 19.86
N GLU A 231 9.65 -13.35 18.61
CA GLU A 231 9.45 -14.62 17.93
C GLU A 231 10.68 -15.51 18.08
N TYR A 232 10.44 -16.77 18.40
CA TYR A 232 11.49 -17.78 18.56
C TYR A 232 11.14 -19.02 17.75
N LEU A 233 12.13 -19.60 17.13
CA LEU A 233 12.07 -20.93 16.57
C LEU A 233 12.73 -21.90 17.57
N ARG A 234 12.01 -22.96 17.94
CA ARG A 234 12.59 -24.05 18.73
C ARG A 234 13.30 -24.99 17.79
N HIS A 235 14.58 -25.21 18.03
CA HIS A 235 15.42 -26.09 17.27
C HIS A 235 15.81 -27.28 18.12
N ARG A 236 15.80 -28.51 17.55
CA ARG A 236 16.05 -29.77 18.31
C ARG A 236 17.42 -29.81 18.98
N SER A 237 18.44 -29.27 18.33
CA SER A 237 19.83 -29.26 18.84
C SER A 237 20.22 -28.05 19.64
N LEU A 238 19.42 -26.97 19.59
CA LEU A 238 19.72 -25.71 20.28
C LEU A 238 18.86 -25.47 21.54
N GLY A 239 17.89 -26.31 21.78
CA GLY A 239 17.00 -26.29 22.96
C GLY A 239 15.75 -25.48 22.78
#